data_e7943b8992038eab735f6181484a6cec
#
_entry.id   e7943b8992038eab735f6181484a6cec
#
_cell.length_a   1.000
_cell.length_b   1.000
_cell.length_c   1.000
_cell.angle_alpha   90.00
_cell.angle_beta   90.00
_cell.angle_gamma   90.00
#
_symmetry.space_group_name_H-M   'P 1'
#
loop_
_entity.id
_entity.type
_entity.pdbx_description
1 polymer ?
#
loop_
_entity_poly.entity_id
_entity_poly.type
_entity_poly.pdbx_seq_one_letter_code
_entity_poly.pdbx_strand_id
1 'polypeptide(L)'
;MVSGLDTQTPYTAPNSACVEGLAAGNSVTALRASLKAAGNRVYTAPAQNGPGEISSTSGFGPSSQCPTPLPASMTINTTGSINDGGQNLSTFLTYLHTAFGINTVDLVGHSMGGLFARSAIKTLKDSSSSVTVRSLTTLSTPWTGTYPADYATGKLPITACLNQPSCVQVLTGYKKLAASEGPRGAASIISTEALQGPSGFNARQADALKGIPVTLIGGDHFTRPGGLPPLWPSEAVVGLQSALATTLPDSAL
;
A
#
# COMPACT_ATOMS: atom_id res chain seq x y z
N MET A 1 3.77 5.66 -8.21
CA MET A 1 2.64 4.88 -7.66
C MET A 1 3.18 3.71 -6.86
N VAL A 2 2.51 3.34 -5.76
CA VAL A 2 2.96 2.31 -4.81
C VAL A 2 1.82 1.32 -4.57
N SER A 3 2.08 0.06 -4.86
CA SER A 3 1.11 -1.04 -4.72
C SER A 3 1.04 -1.58 -3.28
N GLY A 4 -0.04 -2.27 -2.95
CA GLY A 4 -0.30 -2.81 -1.61
C GLY A 4 0.02 -4.28 -1.43
N LEU A 5 -0.61 -4.88 -0.41
CA LEU A 5 -0.43 -6.27 0.01
C LEU A 5 -0.59 -7.26 -1.16
N ASP A 6 0.30 -8.26 -1.20
CA ASP A 6 0.29 -9.39 -2.13
C ASP A 6 0.17 -9.00 -3.62
N THR A 7 0.76 -7.85 -3.97
CA THR A 7 0.73 -7.32 -5.34
C THR A 7 2.07 -7.54 -6.03
N GLN A 8 2.03 -7.90 -7.31
CA GLN A 8 3.17 -7.89 -8.21
C GLN A 8 3.02 -6.75 -9.21
N THR A 9 4.04 -5.90 -9.30
CA THR A 9 4.04 -4.73 -10.18
C THR A 9 5.47 -4.49 -10.69
N PRO A 10 5.71 -4.53 -12.01
CA PRO A 10 7.01 -4.20 -12.55
C PRO A 10 7.33 -2.71 -12.36
N TYR A 11 8.60 -2.38 -12.32
CA TYR A 11 9.02 -1.00 -12.50
C TYR A 11 8.53 -0.48 -13.85
N THR A 12 7.95 0.70 -13.86
CA THR A 12 7.54 1.36 -15.11
C THR A 12 7.90 2.83 -15.10
N ALA A 13 8.42 3.29 -16.24
CA ALA A 13 8.65 4.70 -16.54
C ALA A 13 7.44 5.29 -17.31
N PRO A 14 7.33 6.63 -17.45
CA PRO A 14 6.20 7.28 -18.12
C PRO A 14 5.89 6.75 -19.52
N ASN A 15 6.91 6.38 -20.28
CA ASN A 15 6.78 5.89 -21.66
C ASN A 15 6.90 4.36 -21.77
N SER A 16 6.82 3.64 -20.65
CA SER A 16 6.92 2.18 -20.68
C SER A 16 5.64 1.56 -21.22
N ALA A 17 5.76 0.74 -22.25
CA ALA A 17 4.67 -0.07 -22.79
C ALA A 17 4.27 -1.23 -21.86
N CYS A 18 5.10 -1.56 -20.88
CA CYS A 18 4.88 -2.63 -19.93
C CYS A 18 3.55 -2.52 -19.14
N VAL A 19 2.96 -1.33 -19.06
CA VAL A 19 1.71 -1.08 -18.33
C VAL A 19 0.50 -0.90 -19.22
N GLU A 20 0.62 -1.15 -20.50
CA GLU A 20 -0.51 -1.03 -21.43
C GLU A 20 -1.38 -2.29 -21.44
N GLY A 21 -0.88 -3.40 -20.89
CA GLY A 21 -1.69 -4.56 -20.60
C GLY A 21 -2.51 -4.35 -19.34
N LEU A 22 -3.84 -4.46 -19.44
CA LEU A 22 -4.71 -4.45 -18.28
C LEU A 22 -4.79 -5.86 -17.69
N ALA A 23 -4.18 -6.07 -16.54
CA ALA A 23 -4.62 -7.18 -15.70
C ALA A 23 -6.04 -6.83 -15.22
N ALA A 24 -7.01 -7.68 -15.51
CA ALA A 24 -8.40 -7.47 -15.09
C ALA A 24 -8.44 -7.25 -13.57
N GLY A 25 -9.05 -6.15 -13.14
CA GLY A 25 -9.16 -5.79 -11.72
C GLY A 25 -7.93 -5.13 -11.11
N ASN A 26 -6.90 -4.81 -11.88
CA ASN A 26 -5.72 -4.13 -11.36
C ASN A 26 -5.96 -2.61 -11.28
N SER A 27 -6.36 -2.15 -10.10
CA SER A 27 -6.63 -0.72 -9.83
C SER A 27 -5.41 0.17 -10.10
N VAL A 28 -4.21 -0.31 -9.83
CA VAL A 28 -2.97 0.46 -10.04
C VAL A 28 -2.73 0.72 -11.52
N THR A 29 -2.96 -0.27 -12.39
CA THR A 29 -2.82 -0.12 -13.84
C THR A 29 -3.84 0.87 -14.41
N ALA A 30 -5.11 0.75 -13.99
CA ALA A 30 -6.17 1.67 -14.44
C ALA A 30 -5.92 3.10 -13.99
N LEU A 31 -5.53 3.29 -12.72
CA LEU A 31 -5.21 4.62 -12.18
C LEU A 31 -4.00 5.23 -12.87
N ARG A 32 -2.96 4.43 -13.15
CA ARG A 32 -1.80 4.90 -13.90
C ARG A 32 -2.18 5.40 -15.29
N ALA A 33 -3.01 4.65 -16.02
CA ALA A 33 -3.48 5.05 -17.33
C ALA A 33 -4.23 6.39 -17.28
N SER A 34 -5.13 6.58 -16.29
CA SER A 34 -5.87 7.81 -16.08
C SER A 34 -4.96 8.99 -15.74
N LEU A 35 -3.98 8.80 -14.87
CA LEU A 35 -3.00 9.84 -14.51
C LEU A 35 -2.13 10.24 -15.71
N LYS A 36 -1.71 9.28 -16.54
CA LYS A 36 -0.98 9.57 -17.79
C LYS A 36 -1.85 10.37 -18.77
N ALA A 37 -3.10 9.97 -18.96
CA ALA A 37 -4.05 10.69 -19.83
C ALA A 37 -4.27 12.13 -19.36
N ALA A 38 -4.18 12.39 -18.05
CA ALA A 38 -4.22 13.73 -17.47
C ALA A 38 -2.89 14.52 -17.59
N GLY A 39 -1.90 14.01 -18.34
CA GLY A 39 -0.64 14.69 -18.61
C GLY A 39 0.46 14.50 -17.54
N ASN A 40 0.26 13.61 -16.56
CA ASN A 40 1.26 13.38 -15.53
C ASN A 40 2.36 12.42 -15.99
N ARG A 41 3.59 12.64 -15.52
CA ARG A 41 4.71 11.70 -15.65
C ARG A 41 4.61 10.67 -14.53
N VAL A 42 4.12 9.48 -14.84
CA VAL A 42 3.84 8.45 -13.83
C VAL A 42 4.90 7.35 -13.85
N TYR A 43 5.50 7.12 -12.69
CA TYR A 43 6.39 5.99 -12.41
C TYR A 43 5.67 5.02 -11.47
N THR A 44 5.86 3.72 -11.67
CA THR A 44 5.38 2.71 -10.75
C THR A 44 6.56 2.04 -10.06
N ALA A 45 6.57 2.04 -8.75
CA ALA A 45 7.59 1.35 -7.96
C ALA A 45 7.45 -0.17 -8.16
N PRO A 46 8.57 -0.89 -8.38
CA PRO A 46 8.52 -2.33 -8.47
C PRO A 46 8.12 -2.94 -7.13
N ALA A 47 7.28 -3.95 -7.20
CA ALA A 47 6.75 -4.64 -6.02
C ALA A 47 6.47 -6.11 -6.35
N GLN A 48 6.69 -7.00 -5.39
CA GLN A 48 6.34 -8.41 -5.50
C GLN A 48 6.00 -9.02 -4.14
N ASN A 49 5.34 -10.17 -4.15
CA ASN A 49 5.16 -10.95 -2.94
C ASN A 49 6.44 -11.77 -2.66
N GLY A 50 7.05 -11.53 -1.52
CA GLY A 50 8.34 -12.09 -1.15
C GLY A 50 9.53 -11.16 -1.47
N PRO A 51 10.71 -11.50 -0.95
CA PRO A 51 11.94 -10.75 -1.20
C PRO A 51 12.48 -11.03 -2.61
N GLY A 52 13.20 -10.07 -3.19
CA GLY A 52 13.86 -10.23 -4.48
C GLY A 52 13.45 -9.20 -5.52
N GLU A 53 13.84 -9.46 -6.75
CA GLU A 53 13.45 -8.67 -7.92
C GLU A 53 12.10 -9.14 -8.44
N ILE A 54 11.38 -8.26 -9.16
CA ILE A 54 10.12 -8.68 -9.79
C ILE A 54 10.35 -9.82 -10.76
N SER A 55 9.69 -10.94 -10.55
CA SER A 55 9.86 -12.16 -11.35
C SER A 55 8.82 -12.31 -12.46
N SER A 56 7.73 -11.54 -12.42
CA SER A 56 6.64 -11.63 -13.38
C SER A 56 6.13 -10.26 -13.79
N THR A 57 5.91 -10.09 -15.09
CA THR A 57 5.25 -8.92 -15.68
C THR A 57 3.85 -9.25 -16.18
N SER A 58 3.30 -10.40 -15.78
CA SER A 58 2.00 -10.89 -16.20
C SER A 58 0.91 -9.85 -15.94
N GLY A 59 0.12 -9.54 -16.95
CA GLY A 59 -0.94 -8.55 -16.89
C GLY A 59 -0.50 -7.08 -17.08
N PHE A 60 0.79 -6.83 -17.30
CA PHE A 60 1.33 -5.47 -17.51
C PHE A 60 1.86 -5.23 -18.92
N GLY A 61 1.53 -6.10 -19.87
CA GLY A 61 1.99 -6.05 -21.24
C GLY A 61 3.01 -7.15 -21.59
N PRO A 62 3.50 -7.20 -22.84
CA PRO A 62 4.50 -8.15 -23.25
C PRO A 62 5.79 -7.99 -22.44
N SER A 63 6.33 -9.08 -21.92
CA SER A 63 7.55 -9.07 -21.10
C SER A 63 8.75 -8.44 -21.84
N SER A 64 8.82 -8.59 -23.16
CA SER A 64 9.86 -7.96 -23.99
C SER A 64 9.81 -6.42 -24.03
N GLN A 65 8.70 -5.81 -23.60
CA GLN A 65 8.50 -4.35 -23.57
C GLN A 65 8.58 -3.78 -22.15
N CYS A 66 8.73 -4.63 -21.15
CA CYS A 66 8.95 -4.19 -19.79
C CYS A 66 10.39 -3.75 -19.58
N PRO A 67 10.64 -2.71 -18.76
CA PRO A 67 12.00 -2.34 -18.36
C PRO A 67 12.71 -3.50 -17.67
N THR A 68 14.03 -3.50 -17.71
CA THR A 68 14.84 -4.42 -16.91
C THR A 68 14.44 -4.34 -15.44
N PRO A 69 14.25 -5.47 -14.75
CA PRO A 69 13.97 -5.48 -13.33
C PRO A 69 15.00 -4.68 -12.54
N LEU A 70 14.52 -3.94 -11.54
CA LEU A 70 15.39 -3.25 -10.60
C LEU A 70 15.83 -4.21 -9.49
N PRO A 71 17.00 -3.97 -8.85
CA PRO A 71 17.49 -4.79 -7.76
C PRO A 71 16.46 -4.96 -6.61
N ALA A 72 16.58 -6.05 -5.87
CA ALA A 72 15.75 -6.35 -4.72
C ALA A 72 15.69 -5.20 -3.69
N SER A 73 16.79 -4.45 -3.52
CA SER A 73 16.84 -3.28 -2.63
C SER A 73 15.96 -2.11 -3.07
N MET A 74 15.46 -2.13 -4.29
CA MET A 74 14.53 -1.14 -4.85
C MET A 74 13.13 -1.72 -5.05
N THR A 75 12.95 -3.04 -4.87
CA THR A 75 11.69 -3.75 -5.07
C THR A 75 10.98 -3.95 -3.74
N ILE A 76 9.76 -3.46 -3.63
CA ILE A 76 8.95 -3.56 -2.41
C ILE A 76 8.52 -5.01 -2.22
N ASN A 77 8.89 -5.62 -1.08
CA ASN A 77 8.30 -6.88 -0.66
C ASN A 77 6.91 -6.61 -0.07
N THR A 78 5.85 -6.91 -0.82
CA THR A 78 4.46 -6.61 -0.45
C THR A 78 3.87 -7.55 0.61
N THR A 79 4.57 -8.65 0.93
CA THR A 79 4.23 -9.58 2.01
C THR A 79 5.21 -9.47 3.19
N GLY A 80 6.14 -8.53 3.13
CA GLY A 80 7.14 -8.27 4.17
C GLY A 80 6.78 -7.12 5.11
N SER A 81 7.75 -6.68 5.89
CA SER A 81 7.56 -5.60 6.84
C SER A 81 7.31 -4.25 6.16
N ILE A 82 6.48 -3.39 6.78
CA ILE A 82 6.21 -2.04 6.28
C ILE A 82 7.50 -1.21 6.21
N ASN A 83 8.39 -1.37 7.19
CA ASN A 83 9.62 -0.60 7.24
C ASN A 83 10.60 -1.00 6.13
N ASP A 84 10.76 -2.29 5.86
CA ASP A 84 11.63 -2.76 4.77
C ASP A 84 11.06 -2.34 3.41
N GLY A 85 9.74 -2.45 3.22
CA GLY A 85 9.06 -1.94 2.03
C GLY A 85 9.26 -0.44 1.84
N GLY A 86 9.19 0.35 2.93
CA GLY A 86 9.49 1.77 2.92
C GLY A 86 10.95 2.07 2.60
N GLN A 87 11.89 1.31 3.15
CA GLN A 87 13.31 1.43 2.82
C GLN A 87 13.58 1.18 1.34
N ASN A 88 13.01 0.10 0.79
CA ASN A 88 13.16 -0.23 -0.64
C ASN A 88 12.53 0.86 -1.53
N LEU A 89 11.36 1.38 -1.14
CA LEU A 89 10.74 2.50 -1.84
C LEU A 89 11.61 3.76 -1.79
N SER A 90 12.21 4.09 -0.64
CA SER A 90 13.10 5.26 -0.54
C SER A 90 14.33 5.11 -1.44
N THR A 91 14.89 3.90 -1.52
CA THR A 91 16.00 3.57 -2.43
C THR A 91 15.57 3.72 -3.90
N PHE A 92 14.37 3.26 -4.24
CA PHE A 92 13.80 3.47 -5.58
C PHE A 92 13.61 4.96 -5.91
N LEU A 93 13.11 5.76 -4.97
CA LEU A 93 12.94 7.21 -5.18
C LEU A 93 14.30 7.91 -5.37
N THR A 94 15.31 7.49 -4.63
CA THR A 94 16.70 7.97 -4.82
C THR A 94 17.25 7.57 -6.19
N TYR A 95 16.95 6.38 -6.66
CA TYR A 95 17.28 5.96 -8.02
C TYR A 95 16.61 6.85 -9.08
N LEU A 96 15.33 7.22 -8.91
CA LEU A 96 14.67 8.16 -9.82
C LEU A 96 15.38 9.53 -9.85
N HIS A 97 15.90 9.98 -8.71
CA HIS A 97 16.70 11.20 -8.65
C HIS A 97 18.02 11.04 -9.43
N THR A 98 18.79 10.00 -9.15
CA THR A 98 20.12 9.82 -9.75
C THR A 98 20.06 9.49 -11.24
N ALA A 99 19.09 8.69 -11.69
CA ALA A 99 18.96 8.24 -13.06
C ALA A 99 18.21 9.23 -13.97
N PHE A 100 17.27 10.00 -13.43
CA PHE A 100 16.37 10.85 -14.23
C PHE A 100 16.29 12.30 -13.75
N GLY A 101 17.07 12.71 -12.74
CA GLY A 101 17.09 14.06 -12.20
C GLY A 101 15.80 14.47 -11.50
N ILE A 102 15.04 13.52 -10.97
CA ILE A 102 13.74 13.79 -10.31
C ILE A 102 13.99 14.18 -8.86
N ASN A 103 13.72 15.44 -8.52
CA ASN A 103 13.94 15.98 -7.18
C ASN A 103 12.64 16.04 -6.36
N THR A 104 11.48 16.05 -7.03
CA THR A 104 10.18 16.21 -6.37
C THR A 104 9.20 15.19 -6.92
N VAL A 105 8.48 14.52 -6.01
CA VAL A 105 7.48 13.51 -6.35
C VAL A 105 6.19 13.74 -5.58
N ASP A 106 5.07 13.39 -6.20
CA ASP A 106 3.80 13.11 -5.52
C ASP A 106 3.67 11.60 -5.39
N LEU A 107 3.39 11.11 -4.20
CA LEU A 107 3.20 9.69 -3.97
C LEU A 107 1.70 9.34 -4.00
N VAL A 108 1.38 8.25 -4.69
CA VAL A 108 0.04 7.67 -4.70
C VAL A 108 0.16 6.23 -4.25
N GLY A 109 -0.37 5.93 -3.07
CA GLY A 109 -0.34 4.60 -2.46
C GLY A 109 -1.72 3.94 -2.47
N HIS A 110 -1.81 2.71 -2.94
CA HIS A 110 -3.02 1.90 -2.85
C HIS A 110 -2.88 0.87 -1.74
N SER A 111 -3.92 0.71 -0.92
CA SER A 111 -3.94 -0.26 0.18
C SER A 111 -2.69 -0.08 1.08
N MET A 112 -1.99 -1.14 1.43
CA MET A 112 -0.75 -1.11 2.22
C MET A 112 0.36 -0.23 1.59
N GLY A 113 0.26 0.09 0.29
CA GLY A 113 1.17 1.01 -0.40
C GLY A 113 1.24 2.40 0.20
N GLY A 114 0.17 2.88 0.84
CA GLY A 114 0.19 4.13 1.61
C GLY A 114 1.07 4.05 2.86
N LEU A 115 1.10 2.90 3.54
CA LEU A 115 1.97 2.67 4.70
C LEU A 115 3.44 2.57 4.26
N PHE A 116 3.74 1.90 3.15
CA PHE A 116 5.09 1.89 2.56
C PHE A 116 5.53 3.30 2.19
N ALA A 117 4.63 4.10 1.58
CA ALA A 117 4.93 5.49 1.22
C ALA A 117 5.25 6.34 2.47
N ARG A 118 4.46 6.21 3.55
CA ARG A 118 4.74 6.92 4.81
C ARG A 118 6.10 6.52 5.40
N SER A 119 6.42 5.24 5.42
CA SER A 119 7.71 4.74 5.89
C SER A 119 8.86 5.25 5.03
N ALA A 120 8.71 5.28 3.70
CA ALA A 120 9.69 5.84 2.79
C ALA A 120 9.91 7.34 3.01
N ILE A 121 8.83 8.10 3.24
CA ILE A 121 8.91 9.54 3.55
C ILE A 121 9.75 9.77 4.81
N LYS A 122 9.50 8.99 5.87
CA LYS A 122 10.32 9.06 7.08
C LYS A 122 11.79 8.77 6.79
N THR A 123 12.08 7.70 6.06
CA THR A 123 13.44 7.31 5.69
C THR A 123 14.16 8.42 4.89
N LEU A 124 13.47 9.04 3.92
CA LEU A 124 14.03 10.15 3.13
C LEU A 124 14.32 11.37 4.01
N LYS A 125 13.45 11.71 4.97
CA LYS A 125 13.67 12.80 5.92
C LYS A 125 14.84 12.50 6.85
N ASP A 126 14.89 11.32 7.44
CA ASP A 126 15.93 10.91 8.39
C ASP A 126 17.32 10.88 7.72
N SER A 127 17.39 10.55 6.44
CA SER A 127 18.64 10.52 5.65
C SER A 127 19.00 11.84 4.98
N SER A 128 18.22 12.91 5.18
CA SER A 128 18.41 14.20 4.49
C SER A 128 18.52 14.04 2.97
N SER A 129 17.65 13.21 2.39
CA SER A 129 17.64 12.90 0.95
C SER A 129 17.41 14.14 0.09
N SER A 130 18.00 14.15 -1.13
CA SER A 130 17.72 15.17 -2.15
C SER A 130 16.33 15.04 -2.78
N VAL A 131 15.60 13.96 -2.48
CA VAL A 131 14.22 13.77 -2.98
C VAL A 131 13.22 14.36 -2.00
N THR A 132 12.39 15.27 -2.49
CA THR A 132 11.28 15.86 -1.75
C THR A 132 9.96 15.20 -2.14
N VAL A 133 9.21 14.76 -1.14
CA VAL A 133 7.82 14.34 -1.35
C VAL A 133 6.92 15.54 -1.15
N ARG A 134 6.24 15.98 -2.21
CA ARG A 134 5.37 17.15 -2.22
C ARG A 134 3.98 16.86 -1.66
N SER A 135 3.44 15.67 -1.96
CA SER A 135 2.14 15.23 -1.46
C SER A 135 2.05 13.72 -1.37
N LEU A 136 1.13 13.23 -0.54
CA LEU A 136 0.76 11.83 -0.44
C LEU A 136 -0.76 11.67 -0.65
N THR A 137 -1.16 10.92 -1.66
CA THR A 137 -2.56 10.48 -1.85
C THR A 137 -2.64 9.00 -1.55
N THR A 138 -3.60 8.60 -0.73
CA THR A 138 -3.81 7.18 -0.41
C THR A 138 -5.22 6.72 -0.78
N LEU A 139 -5.30 5.52 -1.35
CA LEU A 139 -6.55 4.88 -1.72
C LEU A 139 -6.69 3.61 -0.89
N SER A 140 -7.72 3.56 -0.05
CA SER A 140 -8.03 2.43 0.84
C SER A 140 -6.83 1.94 1.66
N THR A 141 -6.01 2.88 2.16
CA THR A 141 -4.87 2.53 3.01
C THR A 141 -5.33 2.21 4.43
N PRO A 142 -4.91 1.08 5.01
CA PRO A 142 -5.31 0.69 6.37
C PRO A 142 -4.54 1.49 7.45
N TRP A 143 -4.79 2.79 7.57
CA TRP A 143 -4.08 3.68 8.49
C TRP A 143 -4.15 3.24 9.95
N THR A 144 -5.26 2.62 10.34
CA THR A 144 -5.53 2.21 11.72
C THR A 144 -5.70 0.70 11.88
N GLY A 145 -5.46 -0.05 10.83
CA GLY A 145 -5.60 -1.50 10.80
C GLY A 145 -6.74 -1.99 9.92
N THR A 146 -6.84 -3.29 9.79
CA THR A 146 -7.94 -3.95 9.07
C THR A 146 -8.61 -5.00 9.92
N TYR A 147 -9.94 -5.10 9.81
CA TYR A 147 -10.69 -6.15 10.48
C TYR A 147 -10.25 -7.57 10.06
N PRO A 148 -9.96 -7.85 8.77
CA PRO A 148 -9.41 -9.14 8.38
C PRO A 148 -8.10 -9.52 9.09
N ALA A 149 -7.21 -8.56 9.33
CA ALA A 149 -5.97 -8.80 10.09
C ALA A 149 -6.24 -9.05 11.57
N ASP A 150 -7.16 -8.31 12.18
CA ASP A 150 -7.59 -8.53 13.56
C ASP A 150 -8.28 -9.89 13.73
N TYR A 151 -9.07 -10.33 12.75
CA TYR A 151 -9.62 -11.67 12.71
C TYR A 151 -8.53 -12.74 12.57
N ALA A 152 -7.58 -12.54 11.66
CA ALA A 152 -6.48 -13.48 11.44
C ALA A 152 -5.60 -13.66 12.68
N THR A 153 -5.39 -12.59 13.44
CA THR A 153 -4.63 -12.62 14.72
C THR A 153 -5.46 -13.05 15.92
N GLY A 154 -6.74 -13.42 15.72
CA GLY A 154 -7.62 -13.92 16.78
C GLY A 154 -8.18 -12.86 17.73
N LYS A 155 -8.05 -11.59 17.38
CA LYS A 155 -8.55 -10.47 18.20
C LYS A 155 -10.04 -10.20 18.02
N LEU A 156 -10.57 -10.46 16.84
CA LEU A 156 -11.97 -10.19 16.50
C LEU A 156 -12.68 -11.44 15.95
N PRO A 157 -14.01 -11.61 16.18
CA PRO A 157 -14.73 -12.81 15.80
C PRO A 157 -15.30 -12.71 14.37
N ILE A 158 -15.52 -13.86 13.74
CA ILE A 158 -16.19 -13.96 12.43
C ILE A 158 -17.66 -13.51 12.46
N THR A 159 -18.28 -13.50 13.64
CA THR A 159 -19.67 -13.08 13.83
C THR A 159 -19.92 -11.63 13.44
N ALA A 160 -18.89 -10.79 13.37
CA ALA A 160 -18.98 -9.43 12.86
C ALA A 160 -19.44 -9.34 11.40
N CYS A 161 -19.29 -10.42 10.63
CA CYS A 161 -19.83 -10.52 9.29
C CYS A 161 -21.37 -10.55 9.22
N LEU A 162 -22.07 -10.74 10.36
CA LEU A 162 -23.53 -10.80 10.41
C LEU A 162 -24.12 -11.76 9.35
N ASN A 163 -23.50 -12.93 9.21
CA ASN A 163 -23.83 -13.99 8.23
C ASN A 163 -23.72 -13.56 6.75
N GLN A 164 -22.97 -12.50 6.44
CA GLN A 164 -22.73 -12.08 5.06
C GLN A 164 -21.68 -13.00 4.40
N PRO A 165 -22.02 -13.82 3.39
CA PRO A 165 -21.10 -14.81 2.84
C PRO A 165 -19.81 -14.23 2.26
N SER A 166 -19.89 -13.11 1.55
CA SER A 166 -18.72 -12.41 0.99
C SER A 166 -17.75 -11.95 2.09
N CYS A 167 -18.25 -11.41 3.18
CA CYS A 167 -17.45 -11.04 4.34
C CYS A 167 -16.77 -12.26 4.96
N VAL A 168 -17.49 -13.35 5.18
CA VAL A 168 -16.92 -14.61 5.71
C VAL A 168 -15.81 -15.12 4.80
N GLN A 169 -16.02 -15.07 3.48
CA GLN A 169 -15.01 -15.47 2.49
C GLN A 169 -13.74 -14.61 2.57
N VAL A 170 -13.89 -13.30 2.65
CA VAL A 170 -12.76 -12.36 2.81
C VAL A 170 -11.99 -12.68 4.09
N LEU A 171 -12.65 -12.78 5.25
CA LEU A 171 -11.98 -13.05 6.51
C LEU A 171 -11.26 -14.39 6.53
N THR A 172 -11.90 -15.45 6.02
CA THR A 172 -11.29 -16.79 5.99
C THR A 172 -10.13 -16.88 4.99
N GLY A 173 -10.26 -16.24 3.82
CA GLY A 173 -9.18 -16.11 2.86
C GLY A 173 -7.98 -15.36 3.42
N TYR A 174 -8.23 -14.23 4.06
CA TYR A 174 -7.20 -13.42 4.69
C TYR A 174 -6.47 -14.17 5.82
N LYS A 175 -7.19 -14.93 6.63
CA LYS A 175 -6.58 -15.78 7.67
C LYS A 175 -5.64 -16.83 7.08
N LYS A 176 -5.97 -17.41 5.93
CA LYS A 176 -5.08 -18.35 5.22
C LYS A 176 -3.81 -17.64 4.73
N LEU A 177 -3.96 -16.43 4.16
CA LEU A 177 -2.83 -15.61 3.74
C LEU A 177 -1.92 -15.30 4.94
N ALA A 178 -2.47 -14.81 6.03
CA ALA A 178 -1.70 -14.49 7.25
C ALA A 178 -0.96 -15.73 7.81
N ALA A 179 -1.59 -16.90 7.74
CA ALA A 179 -0.96 -18.16 8.16
C ALA A 179 0.21 -18.56 7.25
N SER A 180 0.12 -18.31 5.94
CA SER A 180 1.21 -18.60 5.01
C SER A 180 2.39 -17.65 5.12
N GLU A 181 2.15 -16.39 5.46
CA GLU A 181 3.19 -15.37 5.67
C GLU A 181 3.83 -15.43 7.07
N GLY A 182 3.11 -15.98 8.04
CA GLY A 182 3.52 -16.04 9.44
C GLY A 182 3.28 -14.72 10.21
N PRO A 183 3.67 -14.67 11.50
CA PRO A 183 3.29 -13.57 12.40
C PRO A 183 3.96 -12.23 12.08
N ARG A 184 5.03 -12.23 11.29
CA ARG A 184 5.74 -11.04 10.84
C ARG A 184 5.40 -10.66 9.40
N GLY A 185 4.55 -11.43 8.75
CA GLY A 185 4.09 -11.15 7.39
C GLY A 185 3.17 -9.94 7.34
N ALA A 186 3.08 -9.35 6.17
CA ALA A 186 2.30 -8.14 5.93
C ALA A 186 0.84 -8.26 6.37
N ALA A 187 0.22 -9.41 6.13
CA ALA A 187 -1.17 -9.66 6.52
C ALA A 187 -1.41 -9.59 8.03
N SER A 188 -0.40 -9.89 8.87
CA SER A 188 -0.50 -9.81 10.33
C SER A 188 -0.14 -8.43 10.87
N ILE A 189 0.83 -7.76 10.25
CA ILE A 189 1.34 -6.47 10.75
C ILE A 189 0.45 -5.26 10.43
N ILE A 190 -0.62 -5.44 9.67
CA ILE A 190 -1.66 -4.41 9.47
C ILE A 190 -2.90 -4.64 10.34
N SER A 191 -2.77 -5.38 11.45
CA SER A 191 -3.79 -5.41 12.50
C SER A 191 -3.86 -4.08 13.26
N THR A 192 -4.99 -3.82 13.89
CA THR A 192 -5.18 -2.60 14.69
C THR A 192 -4.10 -2.46 15.78
N GLU A 193 -3.76 -3.55 16.48
CA GLU A 193 -2.72 -3.55 17.50
C GLU A 193 -1.33 -3.22 16.93
N ALA A 194 -0.99 -3.83 15.79
CA ALA A 194 0.32 -3.61 15.16
C ALA A 194 0.49 -2.17 14.65
N LEU A 195 -0.59 -1.53 14.21
CA LEU A 195 -0.53 -0.16 13.71
C LEU A 195 -0.74 0.90 14.79
N GLN A 196 -1.68 0.69 15.71
CA GLN A 196 -2.09 1.70 16.70
C GLN A 196 -1.59 1.44 18.12
N GLY A 197 -1.03 0.29 18.42
CA GLY A 197 -0.49 0.00 19.76
C GLY A 197 0.56 1.03 20.22
N PRO A 198 0.88 1.09 21.52
CA PRO A 198 1.84 2.08 22.07
C PRO A 198 3.22 2.09 21.40
N SER A 199 3.65 0.90 20.92
CA SER A 199 4.86 0.74 20.10
C SER A 199 4.52 0.37 18.66
N GLY A 200 3.30 0.66 18.20
CA GLY A 200 2.81 0.36 16.87
C GLY A 200 3.47 1.18 15.78
N PHE A 201 3.15 0.85 14.54
CA PHE A 201 3.71 1.55 13.39
C PHE A 201 3.44 3.06 13.45
N ASN A 202 2.21 3.50 13.78
CA ASN A 202 1.84 4.91 13.81
C ASN A 202 2.67 5.71 14.83
N ALA A 203 2.91 5.15 16.02
CA ALA A 203 3.75 5.78 17.03
C ALA A 203 5.20 5.98 16.55
N ARG A 204 5.75 4.96 15.86
CA ARG A 204 7.12 5.04 15.31
C ARG A 204 7.23 5.95 14.08
N GLN A 205 6.12 6.30 13.45
CA GLN A 205 6.05 7.18 12.28
C GLN A 205 5.59 8.60 12.64
N ALA A 206 5.63 8.97 13.92
CA ALA A 206 5.32 10.33 14.34
C ALA A 206 6.16 11.34 13.52
N ASP A 207 5.55 12.46 13.16
CA ASP A 207 6.15 13.54 12.34
C ASP A 207 6.57 13.15 10.90
N ALA A 208 6.41 11.89 10.48
CA ALA A 208 6.79 11.47 9.13
C ALA A 208 6.10 12.33 8.05
N LEU A 209 4.83 12.64 8.24
CA LEU A 209 4.00 13.39 7.27
C LEU A 209 3.93 14.89 7.56
N LYS A 210 4.56 15.37 8.63
CA LYS A 210 4.54 16.79 8.98
C LYS A 210 4.98 17.67 7.81
N GLY A 211 4.10 18.62 7.44
CA GLY A 211 4.34 19.55 6.34
C GLY A 211 4.11 18.97 4.94
N ILE A 212 3.59 17.74 4.83
CA ILE A 212 3.23 17.12 3.57
C ILE A 212 1.70 17.03 3.49
N PRO A 213 1.04 17.63 2.49
CA PRO A 213 -0.38 17.46 2.27
C PRO A 213 -0.74 16.00 2.03
N VAL A 214 -1.72 15.48 2.78
CA VAL A 214 -2.20 14.10 2.66
C VAL A 214 -3.66 14.10 2.21
N THR A 215 -3.94 13.38 1.13
CA THR A 215 -5.30 13.13 0.65
C THR A 215 -5.68 11.67 0.92
N LEU A 216 -6.77 11.46 1.66
CA LEU A 216 -7.28 10.15 2.02
C LEU A 216 -8.53 9.84 1.19
N ILE A 217 -8.52 8.69 0.52
CA ILE A 217 -9.65 8.19 -0.28
C ILE A 217 -9.99 6.80 0.23
N GLY A 218 -11.24 6.61 0.66
CA GLY A 218 -11.77 5.33 1.12
C GLY A 218 -13.01 4.91 0.34
N GLY A 219 -13.19 3.60 0.14
CA GLY A 219 -14.40 3.04 -0.47
C GLY A 219 -15.42 2.62 0.59
N ASP A 220 -16.70 2.83 0.29
CA ASP A 220 -17.84 2.54 1.16
C ASP A 220 -18.90 1.63 0.51
N HIS A 221 -18.51 0.93 -0.57
CA HIS A 221 -19.42 0.13 -1.38
C HIS A 221 -20.17 -0.94 -0.56
N PHE A 222 -19.47 -1.60 0.35
CA PHE A 222 -20.08 -2.60 1.21
C PHE A 222 -20.58 -1.96 2.49
N THR A 223 -21.91 -2.03 2.70
CA THR A 223 -22.58 -1.52 3.89
C THR A 223 -23.38 -2.62 4.57
N ARG A 224 -23.59 -2.50 5.90
CA ARG A 224 -24.42 -3.44 6.65
C ARG A 224 -25.12 -2.73 7.80
N PRO A 225 -26.47 -2.71 7.84
CA PRO A 225 -27.20 -2.21 9.03
C PRO A 225 -26.78 -2.98 10.28
N GLY A 226 -26.45 -2.27 11.36
CA GLY A 226 -25.94 -2.87 12.60
C GLY A 226 -24.51 -3.41 12.52
N GLY A 227 -23.80 -3.16 11.42
CA GLY A 227 -22.40 -3.57 11.27
C GLY A 227 -21.45 -2.75 12.14
N LEU A 228 -20.34 -3.38 12.56
CA LEU A 228 -19.32 -2.70 13.36
C LEU A 228 -18.51 -1.72 12.49
N PRO A 229 -18.29 -0.49 12.94
CA PRO A 229 -17.58 0.55 12.17
C PRO A 229 -16.17 0.18 11.68
N PRO A 230 -15.36 -0.63 12.39
CA PRO A 230 -14.08 -1.07 11.87
C PRO A 230 -14.17 -1.94 10.60
N LEU A 231 -15.32 -2.59 10.38
CA LEU A 231 -15.56 -3.45 9.21
C LEU A 231 -16.53 -2.80 8.21
N TRP A 232 -17.53 -2.03 8.69
CA TRP A 232 -18.60 -1.47 7.87
C TRP A 232 -18.76 0.05 8.08
N PRO A 233 -18.93 0.88 7.04
CA PRO A 233 -18.78 0.50 5.63
C PRO A 233 -17.31 0.22 5.24
N SER A 234 -17.12 -0.46 4.10
CA SER A 234 -15.79 -0.82 3.63
C SER A 234 -15.76 -1.01 2.10
N GLU A 235 -14.55 -1.21 1.59
CA GLU A 235 -14.33 -1.70 0.21
C GLU A 235 -14.05 -3.22 0.17
N ALA A 236 -14.40 -3.94 1.20
CA ALA A 236 -14.26 -5.37 1.52
C ALA A 236 -13.10 -5.72 2.45
N VAL A 237 -11.93 -5.09 2.35
CA VAL A 237 -10.73 -5.41 3.14
C VAL A 237 -10.43 -4.32 4.16
N VAL A 238 -10.51 -3.06 3.77
CA VAL A 238 -10.22 -1.91 4.63
C VAL A 238 -11.53 -1.20 4.96
N GLY A 239 -11.83 -1.06 6.24
CA GLY A 239 -12.98 -0.27 6.70
C GLY A 239 -12.78 1.22 6.41
N LEU A 240 -13.87 1.93 6.09
CA LEU A 240 -13.85 3.35 5.73
C LEU A 240 -13.18 4.22 6.81
N GLN A 241 -13.43 3.93 8.10
CA GLN A 241 -12.78 4.64 9.20
C GLN A 241 -11.25 4.53 9.15
N SER A 242 -10.74 3.33 8.84
CA SER A 242 -9.31 3.10 8.71
C SER A 242 -8.74 3.79 7.47
N ALA A 243 -9.42 3.68 6.33
CA ALA A 243 -9.01 4.33 5.08
C ALA A 243 -8.92 5.85 5.19
N LEU A 244 -9.84 6.46 5.95
CA LEU A 244 -9.91 7.91 6.20
C LEU A 244 -9.18 8.33 7.49
N ALA A 245 -8.49 7.41 8.16
CA ALA A 245 -7.72 7.66 9.39
C ALA A 245 -8.50 8.40 10.49
N THR A 246 -9.83 8.22 10.57
CA THR A 246 -10.73 9.03 11.43
C THR A 246 -10.45 8.90 12.92
N THR A 247 -9.69 7.90 13.35
CA THR A 247 -9.30 7.67 14.75
C THR A 247 -7.84 8.03 15.03
N LEU A 248 -7.11 8.52 14.04
CA LEU A 248 -5.77 9.07 14.25
C LEU A 248 -5.87 10.56 14.59
N PRO A 249 -4.99 11.06 15.47
CA PRO A 249 -4.90 12.50 15.67
C PRO A 249 -4.31 13.18 14.43
N ASP A 250 -4.73 14.42 14.13
CA ASP A 250 -4.22 15.19 12.99
C ASP A 250 -2.70 15.33 12.99
N SER A 251 -2.08 15.34 14.17
CA SER A 251 -0.62 15.36 14.32
C SER A 251 0.08 14.09 13.83
N ALA A 252 -0.67 13.01 13.56
CA ALA A 252 -0.14 11.77 12.99
C ALA A 252 -0.24 11.74 11.45
N LEU A 253 -0.93 12.69 10.86
CA LEU A 253 -1.08 12.91 9.42
C LEU A 253 -0.49 14.27 9.05
#